data_97ca328f7b98750b2759d30dd1d1cd1b
#
_entry.id   97ca328f7b98750b2759d30dd1d1cd1b
#
_cell.length_a   1.000
_cell.length_b   1.000
_cell.length_c   1.000
_cell.angle_alpha   90.00
_cell.angle_beta   90.00
_cell.angle_gamma   90.00
#
_symmetry.space_group_name_H-M   'P 1'
#
loop_
_entity.id
_entity.type
_entity.pdbx_description
1 polymer ?
#
loop_
_entity_poly.entity_id
_entity_poly.type
_entity_poly.pdbx_seq_one_letter_code
_entity_poly.pdbx_strand_id
1 'polypeptide(L)'
;MILAIDIGNTNIVIGCMEGNRCSFIERLSTVRTKTELEYAIDIKNVLDIYHINPHELEGGIISSVVPQITKSFRLATEKILKKEIMIVGAGIKTGLNIRMDNPASLGGDLVVDAVAGLQEYKPPMLIFDMGTATTVSVIDENRCYQGGMIYPGVGVSLDSLTARAAQLSGISLEAPEHLIGKNTIECMKSGIIYSSAAAIDGIIDRMKEELGSDVTVIATGGLAKKIVPHCRREVILDDDLLLKGLSILYQKNKK
;
A
#
# COMPACT_ATOMS: atom_id res chain seq x y z
N MET A 1 -6.96 4.13 20.54
CA MET A 1 -6.93 3.23 19.36
C MET A 1 -7.81 3.81 18.26
N ILE A 2 -7.43 3.70 17.00
CA ILE A 2 -8.19 4.21 15.85
C ILE A 2 -8.38 3.13 14.79
N LEU A 3 -9.39 3.30 13.93
CA LEU A 3 -9.58 2.48 12.74
C LEU A 3 -8.90 3.17 11.54
N ALA A 4 -7.89 2.52 10.98
CA ALA A 4 -7.17 2.97 9.79
C ALA A 4 -7.62 2.14 8.58
N ILE A 5 -7.97 2.81 7.49
CA ILE A 5 -8.57 2.17 6.31
C ILE A 5 -7.90 2.72 5.06
N ASP A 6 -7.48 1.82 4.18
CA ASP A 6 -7.07 2.17 2.82
C ASP A 6 -7.97 1.50 1.79
N ILE A 7 -8.55 2.31 0.91
CA ILE A 7 -9.45 1.85 -0.15
C ILE A 7 -8.70 1.86 -1.48
N GLY A 8 -8.11 0.72 -1.81
CA GLY A 8 -7.46 0.47 -3.10
C GLY A 8 -8.42 -0.07 -4.18
N ASN A 9 -7.94 -0.13 -5.42
CA ASN A 9 -8.74 -0.60 -6.55
C ASN A 9 -9.13 -2.08 -6.48
N THR A 10 -8.31 -2.91 -5.85
CA THR A 10 -8.52 -4.36 -5.73
C THR A 10 -8.96 -4.76 -4.32
N ASN A 11 -8.32 -4.17 -3.30
CA ASN A 11 -8.58 -4.51 -1.91
C ASN A 11 -8.80 -3.25 -1.07
N ILE A 12 -9.59 -3.40 -0.02
CA ILE A 12 -9.72 -2.46 1.08
C ILE A 12 -8.93 -3.06 2.24
N VAL A 13 -7.94 -2.34 2.74
CA VAL A 13 -7.15 -2.73 3.91
C VAL A 13 -7.75 -2.05 5.13
N ILE A 14 -8.02 -2.82 6.18
CA ILE A 14 -8.56 -2.32 7.45
C ILE A 14 -7.64 -2.77 8.57
N GLY A 15 -7.26 -1.85 9.44
CA GLY A 15 -6.48 -2.17 10.63
C GLY A 15 -6.83 -1.28 11.83
N CYS A 16 -6.60 -1.79 13.02
CA CYS A 16 -6.68 -1.02 14.26
C CYS A 16 -5.29 -0.60 14.72
N MET A 17 -5.10 0.70 14.93
CA MET A 17 -3.82 1.28 15.30
C MET A 17 -3.85 1.88 16.70
N GLU A 18 -2.85 1.52 17.51
CA GLU A 18 -2.55 2.14 18.79
C GLU A 18 -1.15 2.75 18.73
N GLY A 19 -1.08 4.06 18.44
CA GLY A 19 0.16 4.69 18.04
C GLY A 19 0.69 4.06 16.74
N ASN A 20 1.93 3.53 16.78
CA ASN A 20 2.56 2.83 15.65
C ASN A 20 2.33 1.31 15.68
N ARG A 21 1.61 0.78 16.68
CA ARG A 21 1.33 -0.65 16.79
C ARG A 21 0.02 -0.98 16.11
N CYS A 22 0.07 -1.93 15.16
CA CYS A 22 -1.10 -2.50 14.53
C CYS A 22 -1.59 -3.71 15.33
N SER A 23 -2.88 -3.72 15.71
CA SER A 23 -3.49 -4.84 16.43
C SER A 23 -3.91 -5.96 15.49
N PHE A 24 -4.41 -5.61 14.31
CA PHE A 24 -4.73 -6.53 13.24
C PHE A 24 -4.70 -5.81 11.89
N ILE A 25 -4.53 -6.56 10.82
CA ILE A 25 -4.67 -6.12 9.43
C ILE A 25 -5.55 -7.11 8.70
N GLU A 26 -6.62 -6.62 8.08
CA GLU A 26 -7.50 -7.41 7.23
C GLU A 26 -7.69 -6.79 5.86
N ARG A 27 -8.04 -7.64 4.90
CA ARG A 27 -8.31 -7.23 3.53
C ARG A 27 -9.69 -7.69 3.09
N LEU A 28 -10.48 -6.73 2.61
CA LEU A 28 -11.74 -6.98 1.94
C LEU A 28 -11.57 -6.73 0.44
N SER A 29 -12.30 -7.45 -0.40
CA SER A 29 -12.34 -7.14 -1.83
C SER A 29 -13.03 -5.80 -2.07
N THR A 30 -12.49 -4.99 -2.98
CA THR A 30 -13.13 -3.74 -3.41
C THR A 30 -14.28 -4.05 -4.36
N VAL A 31 -15.50 -4.03 -3.85
CA VAL A 31 -16.73 -4.30 -4.62
C VAL A 31 -17.51 -3.02 -4.79
N ARG A 32 -17.40 -2.38 -5.96
CA ARG A 32 -17.94 -1.04 -6.23
C ARG A 32 -19.46 -0.94 -6.19
N THR A 33 -20.18 -2.07 -6.24
CA THR A 33 -21.64 -2.14 -6.23
C THR A 33 -22.24 -2.30 -4.84
N LYS A 34 -21.41 -2.49 -3.79
CA LYS A 34 -21.90 -2.59 -2.41
C LYS A 34 -22.54 -1.29 -1.94
N THR A 35 -23.64 -1.46 -1.23
CA THR A 35 -24.34 -0.37 -0.53
C THR A 35 -23.61 0.01 0.77
N GLU A 36 -23.98 1.16 1.33
CA GLU A 36 -23.51 1.60 2.65
C GLU A 36 -23.75 0.55 3.74
N LEU A 37 -24.90 -0.13 3.72
CA LEU A 37 -25.22 -1.15 4.72
C LEU A 37 -24.32 -2.39 4.60
N GLU A 38 -24.05 -2.84 3.39
CA GLU A 38 -23.16 -3.99 3.16
C GLU A 38 -21.73 -3.69 3.66
N TYR A 39 -21.21 -2.50 3.38
CA TYR A 39 -19.93 -2.06 3.95
C TYR A 39 -19.96 -1.96 5.47
N ALA A 40 -21.07 -1.48 6.06
CA ALA A 40 -21.21 -1.42 7.51
C ALA A 40 -21.21 -2.82 8.14
N ILE A 41 -21.83 -3.81 7.50
CA ILE A 41 -21.79 -5.21 7.92
C ILE A 41 -20.37 -5.77 7.85
N ASP A 42 -19.65 -5.51 6.75
CA ASP A 42 -18.25 -5.95 6.60
C ASP A 42 -17.38 -5.39 7.72
N ILE A 43 -17.44 -4.07 7.97
CA ILE A 43 -16.66 -3.40 9.01
C ILE A 43 -17.01 -3.97 10.38
N LYS A 44 -18.30 -4.14 10.67
CA LYS A 44 -18.75 -4.72 11.93
C LYS A 44 -18.20 -6.13 12.12
N ASN A 45 -18.30 -7.00 11.10
CA ASN A 45 -17.80 -8.36 11.16
C ASN A 45 -16.29 -8.41 11.41
N VAL A 46 -15.51 -7.55 10.75
CA VAL A 46 -14.06 -7.45 11.00
C VAL A 46 -13.80 -7.09 12.47
N LEU A 47 -14.46 -6.06 13.00
CA LEU A 47 -14.28 -5.66 14.40
C LEU A 47 -14.71 -6.75 15.38
N ASP A 48 -15.82 -7.44 15.11
CA ASP A 48 -16.33 -8.54 15.94
C ASP A 48 -15.36 -9.74 15.98
N ILE A 49 -14.74 -10.11 14.82
CA ILE A 49 -13.74 -11.18 14.71
C ILE A 49 -12.53 -10.90 15.63
N TYR A 50 -12.11 -9.63 15.73
CA TYR A 50 -10.98 -9.22 16.56
C TYR A 50 -11.38 -8.74 17.95
N HIS A 51 -12.65 -8.91 18.34
CA HIS A 51 -13.20 -8.51 19.64
C HIS A 51 -12.98 -7.03 19.97
N ILE A 52 -13.02 -6.17 18.94
CA ILE A 52 -12.89 -4.71 19.08
C ILE A 52 -14.26 -4.09 19.25
N ASN A 53 -14.46 -3.41 20.38
CA ASN A 53 -15.67 -2.61 20.60
C ASN A 53 -15.58 -1.29 19.81
N PRO A 54 -16.45 -1.04 18.81
CA PRO A 54 -16.41 0.18 18.00
C PRO A 54 -16.48 1.48 18.81
N HIS A 55 -17.13 1.44 19.97
CA HIS A 55 -17.31 2.63 20.82
C HIS A 55 -16.04 3.02 21.59
N GLU A 56 -15.09 2.09 21.74
CA GLU A 56 -13.80 2.34 22.38
C GLU A 56 -12.76 2.96 21.44
N LEU A 57 -13.04 2.90 20.13
CA LEU A 57 -12.17 3.57 19.14
C LEU A 57 -12.33 5.08 19.25
N GLU A 58 -11.21 5.81 19.24
CA GLU A 58 -11.18 7.28 19.26
C GLU A 58 -11.81 7.89 18.00
N GLY A 59 -11.71 7.20 16.87
CA GLY A 59 -12.19 7.60 15.56
C GLY A 59 -11.59 6.74 14.47
N GLY A 60 -11.62 7.25 13.24
CA GLY A 60 -11.02 6.56 12.10
C GLY A 60 -10.53 7.51 11.03
N ILE A 61 -9.68 6.99 10.16
CA ILE A 61 -9.14 7.70 9.01
C ILE A 61 -9.13 6.79 7.78
N ILE A 62 -9.49 7.35 6.63
CA ILE A 62 -9.56 6.65 5.35
C ILE A 62 -8.63 7.32 4.34
N SER A 63 -7.74 6.55 3.72
CA SER A 63 -7.15 6.84 2.42
C SER A 63 -7.98 6.16 1.34
N SER A 64 -8.12 6.77 0.18
CA SER A 64 -8.88 6.16 -0.91
C SER A 64 -8.43 6.65 -2.29
N VAL A 65 -8.22 5.71 -3.20
CA VAL A 65 -8.02 5.94 -4.63
C VAL A 65 -9.24 5.48 -5.46
N VAL A 66 -10.38 5.22 -4.80
CA VAL A 66 -11.64 4.78 -5.44
C VAL A 66 -12.80 5.73 -5.08
N PRO A 67 -12.91 6.90 -5.73
CA PRO A 67 -13.89 7.94 -5.38
C PRO A 67 -15.33 7.45 -5.34
N GLN A 68 -15.68 6.46 -6.19
CA GLN A 68 -17.04 5.93 -6.33
C GLN A 68 -17.60 5.33 -5.03
N ILE A 69 -16.73 4.76 -4.18
CA ILE A 69 -17.16 4.10 -2.94
C ILE A 69 -16.73 4.85 -1.68
N THR A 70 -15.84 5.83 -1.78
CA THR A 70 -15.28 6.56 -0.62
C THR A 70 -16.37 7.11 0.27
N LYS A 71 -17.38 7.77 -0.31
CA LYS A 71 -18.50 8.35 0.45
C LYS A 71 -19.32 7.27 1.18
N SER A 72 -19.72 6.20 0.47
CA SER A 72 -20.53 5.12 1.05
C SER A 72 -19.74 4.39 2.16
N PHE A 73 -18.45 4.14 1.94
CA PHE A 73 -17.60 3.48 2.92
C PHE A 73 -17.38 4.36 4.17
N ARG A 74 -17.17 5.66 4.00
CA ARG A 74 -17.09 6.63 5.11
C ARG A 74 -18.37 6.60 5.95
N LEU A 75 -19.54 6.75 5.31
CA LEU A 75 -20.83 6.75 6.01
C LEU A 75 -21.07 5.42 6.74
N ALA A 76 -20.68 4.29 6.14
CA ALA A 76 -20.74 2.98 6.77
C ALA A 76 -19.88 2.93 8.05
N THR A 77 -18.65 3.46 7.96
CA THR A 77 -17.72 3.52 9.11
C THR A 77 -18.27 4.44 10.21
N GLU A 78 -18.77 5.62 9.84
CA GLU A 78 -19.42 6.56 10.79
C GLU A 78 -20.64 5.93 11.47
N LYS A 79 -21.42 5.13 10.73
CA LYS A 79 -22.57 4.39 11.29
C LYS A 79 -22.17 3.39 12.36
N ILE A 80 -21.04 2.71 12.20
CA ILE A 80 -20.54 1.70 13.14
C ILE A 80 -19.85 2.36 14.34
N LEU A 81 -18.94 3.31 14.09
CA LEU A 81 -18.15 3.94 15.15
C LEU A 81 -18.91 5.03 15.91
N LYS A 82 -19.99 5.59 15.34
CA LYS A 82 -20.69 6.78 15.85
C LYS A 82 -19.79 8.00 16.04
N LYS A 83 -18.80 8.14 15.17
CA LYS A 83 -17.80 9.21 15.19
C LYS A 83 -17.53 9.69 13.77
N GLU A 84 -17.10 10.94 13.64
CA GLU A 84 -16.66 11.50 12.36
C GLU A 84 -15.38 10.80 11.88
N ILE A 85 -15.30 10.51 10.59
CA ILE A 85 -14.19 9.80 9.96
C ILE A 85 -13.42 10.77 9.08
N MET A 86 -12.11 10.88 9.33
CA MET A 86 -11.21 11.68 8.49
C MET A 86 -11.02 11.02 7.13
N ILE A 87 -10.90 11.85 6.09
CA ILE A 87 -10.48 11.40 4.75
C ILE A 87 -9.15 12.05 4.42
N VAL A 88 -8.19 11.24 3.99
CA VAL A 88 -6.92 11.77 3.45
C VAL A 88 -7.20 12.48 2.14
N GLY A 89 -6.80 13.75 2.06
CA GLY A 89 -7.04 14.58 0.89
C GLY A 89 -6.79 16.05 1.17
N ALA A 90 -7.38 16.92 0.37
CA ALA A 90 -7.21 18.36 0.52
C ALA A 90 -7.58 18.84 1.92
N GLY A 91 -6.69 19.60 2.55
CA GLY A 91 -6.88 20.15 3.90
C GLY A 91 -6.29 19.33 5.04
N ILE A 92 -5.86 18.10 4.81
CA ILE A 92 -5.11 17.33 5.81
C ILE A 92 -3.67 17.87 5.92
N LYS A 93 -3.25 18.12 7.16
CA LYS A 93 -1.87 18.51 7.46
C LYS A 93 -0.97 17.27 7.44
N THR A 94 -0.22 17.10 6.37
CA THR A 94 0.72 15.99 6.23
C THR A 94 2.08 16.31 6.84
N GLY A 95 2.55 17.53 6.71
CA GLY A 95 3.92 17.96 7.01
C GLY A 95 4.92 17.46 5.97
N LEU A 96 4.45 16.91 4.86
CA LEU A 96 5.27 16.48 3.73
C LEU A 96 5.54 17.67 2.81
N ASN A 97 6.80 17.88 2.47
CA ASN A 97 7.20 18.83 1.44
C ASN A 97 7.25 18.11 0.10
N ILE A 98 6.39 18.50 -0.86
CA ILE A 98 6.25 17.86 -2.15
C ILE A 98 6.82 18.77 -3.24
N ARG A 99 7.82 18.28 -3.98
CA ARG A 99 8.53 18.98 -5.06
C ARG A 99 8.20 18.42 -6.44
N MET A 100 6.94 18.07 -6.65
CA MET A 100 6.43 17.68 -7.97
C MET A 100 5.89 18.89 -8.72
N ASP A 101 5.83 18.82 -10.04
CA ASP A 101 5.24 19.87 -10.90
C ASP A 101 3.79 20.16 -10.52
N ASN A 102 3.02 19.13 -10.15
CA ASN A 102 1.67 19.25 -9.66
C ASN A 102 1.51 18.46 -8.34
N PRO A 103 1.78 19.06 -7.16
CA PRO A 103 1.66 18.38 -5.88
C PRO A 103 0.25 17.82 -5.59
N ALA A 104 -0.80 18.44 -6.16
CA ALA A 104 -2.18 18.03 -5.94
C ALA A 104 -2.55 16.71 -6.68
N SER A 105 -1.72 16.28 -7.64
CA SER A 105 -1.90 15.02 -8.36
C SER A 105 -1.34 13.81 -7.63
N LEU A 106 -0.61 14.02 -6.53
CA LEU A 106 -0.04 12.93 -5.74
C LEU A 106 -1.17 12.14 -5.04
N GLY A 107 -1.19 10.83 -5.24
CA GLY A 107 -2.15 9.93 -4.60
C GLY A 107 -2.09 9.98 -3.08
N GLY A 108 -3.24 9.88 -2.43
CA GLY A 108 -3.32 9.92 -0.97
C GLY A 108 -2.54 8.79 -0.29
N ASP A 109 -2.52 7.61 -0.89
CA ASP A 109 -1.75 6.44 -0.49
C ASP A 109 -0.24 6.73 -0.47
N LEU A 110 0.30 7.33 -1.54
CA LEU A 110 1.71 7.71 -1.63
C LEU A 110 2.10 8.76 -0.59
N VAL A 111 1.19 9.70 -0.32
CA VAL A 111 1.39 10.69 0.76
C VAL A 111 1.45 10.00 2.12
N VAL A 112 0.56 9.04 2.36
CA VAL A 112 0.49 8.29 3.62
C VAL A 112 1.76 7.48 3.85
N ASP A 113 2.21 6.75 2.83
CA ASP A 113 3.46 5.96 2.88
C ASP A 113 4.69 6.84 3.11
N ALA A 114 4.77 7.99 2.43
CA ALA A 114 5.86 8.94 2.61
C ALA A 114 5.91 9.53 4.03
N VAL A 115 4.74 9.83 4.61
CA VAL A 115 4.65 10.32 6.00
C VAL A 115 5.13 9.25 6.98
N ALA A 116 4.73 7.99 6.79
CA ALA A 116 5.19 6.87 7.61
C ALA A 116 6.70 6.65 7.45
N GLY A 117 7.18 6.58 6.20
CA GLY A 117 8.58 6.40 5.88
C GLY A 117 9.47 7.44 6.54
N LEU A 118 9.07 8.71 6.47
CA LEU A 118 9.81 9.81 7.12
C LEU A 118 9.78 9.76 8.65
N GLN A 119 8.81 9.10 9.27
CA GLN A 119 8.74 8.94 10.71
C GLN A 119 9.60 7.76 11.19
N GLU A 120 9.61 6.66 10.44
CA GLU A 120 10.20 5.39 10.86
C GLU A 120 11.64 5.19 10.34
N TYR A 121 11.98 5.80 9.19
CA TYR A 121 13.22 5.53 8.48
C TYR A 121 14.02 6.79 8.17
N LYS A 122 15.32 6.58 7.89
CA LYS A 122 16.25 7.67 7.59
C LYS A 122 16.28 7.97 6.08
N PRO A 123 16.01 9.22 5.66
CA PRO A 123 16.19 9.64 4.28
C PRO A 123 17.68 9.78 3.90
N PRO A 124 18.08 9.78 2.61
CA PRO A 124 17.16 9.61 1.48
C PRO A 124 16.61 8.19 1.41
N MET A 125 15.39 8.04 0.83
CA MET A 125 14.74 6.74 0.81
C MET A 125 13.92 6.52 -0.46
N LEU A 126 13.75 5.23 -0.80
CA LEU A 126 12.83 4.73 -1.81
C LEU A 126 11.74 3.90 -1.12
N ILE A 127 10.48 4.15 -1.44
CA ILE A 127 9.36 3.35 -0.94
C ILE A 127 8.70 2.69 -2.14
N PHE A 128 8.77 1.35 -2.18
CA PHE A 128 8.06 0.52 -3.15
C PHE A 128 6.74 0.09 -2.54
N ASP A 129 5.60 0.54 -3.08
CA ASP A 129 4.31 -0.05 -2.78
C ASP A 129 3.93 -1.03 -3.88
N MET A 130 3.83 -2.32 -3.54
CA MET A 130 3.60 -3.43 -4.44
C MET A 130 2.13 -3.87 -4.43
N GLY A 131 1.28 -3.00 -4.95
CA GLY A 131 -0.16 -3.17 -5.10
C GLY A 131 -0.59 -3.61 -6.50
N THR A 132 -1.76 -3.11 -6.94
CA THR A 132 -2.27 -3.28 -8.32
C THR A 132 -1.31 -2.68 -9.34
N ALA A 133 -0.82 -1.48 -9.11
CA ALA A 133 0.41 -0.97 -9.68
C ALA A 133 1.53 -1.15 -8.66
N THR A 134 2.77 -1.21 -9.12
CA THR A 134 3.92 -0.98 -8.24
C THR A 134 4.33 0.48 -8.40
N THR A 135 4.36 1.20 -7.30
CA THR A 135 4.85 2.58 -7.26
C THR A 135 6.19 2.64 -6.55
N VAL A 136 7.02 3.61 -6.92
CA VAL A 136 8.28 3.92 -6.25
C VAL A 136 8.25 5.38 -5.87
N SER A 137 8.19 5.68 -4.59
CA SER A 137 8.28 7.05 -4.06
C SER A 137 9.72 7.37 -3.71
N VAL A 138 10.20 8.55 -4.16
CA VAL A 138 11.54 9.03 -3.90
C VAL A 138 11.49 10.19 -2.91
N ILE A 139 12.19 10.05 -1.79
CA ILE A 139 12.30 11.08 -0.77
C ILE A 139 13.78 11.41 -0.61
N ASP A 140 14.14 12.66 -0.80
CA ASP A 140 15.53 13.13 -0.74
C ASP A 140 16.06 13.28 0.70
N GLU A 141 17.34 13.60 0.81
CA GLU A 141 18.03 13.86 2.08
C GLU A 141 17.43 15.03 2.88
N ASN A 142 16.77 15.97 2.19
CA ASN A 142 16.08 17.12 2.78
C ASN A 142 14.65 16.81 3.20
N ARG A 143 14.25 15.50 3.21
CA ARG A 143 12.92 15.04 3.58
C ARG A 143 11.82 15.52 2.63
N CYS A 144 12.17 15.82 1.36
CA CYS A 144 11.24 16.27 0.34
C CYS A 144 10.84 15.10 -0.58
N TYR A 145 9.55 14.98 -0.85
CA TYR A 145 9.04 14.06 -1.86
C TYR A 145 9.35 14.61 -3.25
N GLN A 146 10.19 13.91 -4.01
CA GLN A 146 10.68 14.35 -5.31
C GLN A 146 9.82 13.86 -6.48
N GLY A 147 9.05 12.83 -6.29
CA GLY A 147 8.35 12.11 -7.34
C GLY A 147 8.64 10.62 -7.27
N GLY A 148 8.60 9.95 -8.42
CA GLY A 148 8.87 8.52 -8.44
C GLY A 148 8.51 7.83 -9.74
N MET A 149 8.20 6.53 -9.66
CA MET A 149 7.84 5.69 -10.80
C MET A 149 6.51 4.98 -10.55
N ILE A 150 5.79 4.67 -11.61
CA ILE A 150 4.60 3.82 -11.59
C ILE A 150 4.74 2.81 -12.72
N TYR A 151 4.60 1.53 -12.42
CA TYR A 151 4.62 0.46 -13.40
C TYR A 151 3.64 -0.66 -13.03
N PRO A 152 3.32 -1.58 -13.97
CA PRO A 152 2.37 -2.64 -13.71
C PRO A 152 2.77 -3.49 -12.49
N GLY A 153 1.85 -3.71 -11.56
CA GLY A 153 2.07 -4.60 -10.44
C GLY A 153 2.22 -6.06 -10.88
N VAL A 154 2.79 -6.88 -10.02
CA VAL A 154 3.09 -8.29 -10.29
C VAL A 154 1.85 -9.07 -10.69
N GLY A 155 0.71 -8.86 -9.99
CA GLY A 155 -0.56 -9.50 -10.30
C GLY A 155 -1.07 -9.09 -11.69
N VAL A 156 -1.12 -7.80 -11.97
CA VAL A 156 -1.56 -7.27 -13.27
C VAL A 156 -0.67 -7.77 -14.41
N SER A 157 0.64 -7.88 -14.20
CA SER A 157 1.57 -8.44 -15.19
C SER A 157 1.27 -9.90 -15.49
N LEU A 158 1.00 -10.71 -14.45
CA LEU A 158 0.60 -12.11 -14.62
C LEU A 158 -0.75 -12.24 -15.33
N ASP A 159 -1.75 -11.48 -14.91
CA ASP A 159 -3.10 -11.48 -15.51
C ASP A 159 -3.05 -11.08 -16.97
N SER A 160 -2.25 -10.05 -17.31
CA SER A 160 -2.06 -9.62 -18.69
C SER A 160 -1.40 -10.68 -19.56
N LEU A 161 -0.41 -11.40 -19.01
CA LEU A 161 0.26 -12.50 -19.69
C LEU A 161 -0.72 -13.65 -19.99
N THR A 162 -1.45 -14.11 -18.99
CA THR A 162 -2.42 -15.21 -19.11
C THR A 162 -3.60 -14.86 -20.01
N ALA A 163 -4.09 -13.63 -19.94
CA ALA A 163 -5.20 -13.18 -20.80
C ALA A 163 -4.84 -13.07 -22.29
N ARG A 164 -3.56 -12.88 -22.63
CA ARG A 164 -3.09 -12.66 -24.01
C ARG A 164 -2.38 -13.87 -24.63
N ALA A 165 -1.95 -14.82 -23.84
CA ALA A 165 -1.24 -16.01 -24.30
C ALA A 165 -2.14 -17.24 -24.12
N ALA A 166 -2.81 -17.67 -25.20
CA ALA A 166 -3.83 -18.71 -25.18
C ALA A 166 -3.39 -20.07 -24.60
N GLN A 167 -2.10 -20.35 -24.55
CA GLN A 167 -1.55 -21.60 -24.00
C GLN A 167 -1.07 -21.47 -22.55
N LEU A 168 -1.14 -20.26 -21.95
CA LEU A 168 -0.69 -20.04 -20.59
C LEU A 168 -1.91 -20.01 -19.65
N SER A 169 -1.96 -20.94 -18.73
CA SER A 169 -2.98 -20.98 -17.65
C SER A 169 -2.56 -20.11 -16.48
N GLY A 170 -3.54 -19.72 -15.63
CA GLY A 170 -3.24 -19.04 -14.38
C GLY A 170 -2.35 -19.90 -13.47
N ILE A 171 -1.40 -19.24 -12.81
CA ILE A 171 -0.48 -19.86 -11.85
C ILE A 171 -0.59 -19.18 -10.50
N SER A 172 -0.20 -19.88 -9.43
CA SER A 172 0.01 -19.25 -8.13
C SER A 172 1.28 -18.41 -8.12
N LEU A 173 1.23 -17.24 -7.46
CA LEU A 173 2.40 -16.38 -7.23
C LEU A 173 3.25 -16.96 -6.09
N GLU A 174 4.02 -17.98 -6.42
CA GLU A 174 4.99 -18.64 -5.56
C GLU A 174 6.31 -18.75 -6.28
N ALA A 175 7.41 -18.66 -5.56
CA ALA A 175 8.72 -18.85 -6.16
C ALA A 175 8.86 -20.29 -6.69
N PRO A 176 9.45 -20.47 -7.87
CA PRO A 176 9.76 -21.80 -8.38
C PRO A 176 10.91 -22.42 -7.56
N GLU A 177 11.03 -23.75 -7.62
CA GLU A 177 12.15 -24.47 -7.01
C GLU A 177 13.50 -24.08 -7.64
N HIS A 178 13.50 -23.83 -8.96
CA HIS A 178 14.70 -23.45 -9.70
C HIS A 178 14.48 -22.20 -10.56
N LEU A 179 15.50 -21.34 -10.65
CA LEU A 179 15.46 -20.15 -11.51
C LEU A 179 15.23 -20.54 -12.98
N ILE A 180 15.82 -21.64 -13.47
CA ILE A 180 15.61 -22.16 -14.82
C ILE A 180 14.47 -23.18 -14.75
N GLY A 181 13.25 -22.75 -15.09
CA GLY A 181 12.09 -23.62 -15.18
C GLY A 181 12.23 -24.66 -16.29
N LYS A 182 11.73 -25.87 -16.06
CA LYS A 182 11.76 -27.00 -17.01
C LYS A 182 10.40 -27.34 -17.63
N ASN A 183 9.37 -26.63 -17.26
CA ASN A 183 8.02 -26.69 -17.82
C ASN A 183 7.40 -25.30 -17.81
N THR A 184 6.29 -25.13 -18.53
CA THR A 184 5.63 -23.84 -18.72
C THR A 184 5.29 -23.14 -17.38
N ILE A 185 4.76 -23.90 -16.40
CA ILE A 185 4.37 -23.36 -15.08
C ILE A 185 5.59 -22.81 -14.34
N GLU A 186 6.67 -23.61 -14.26
CA GLU A 186 7.90 -23.19 -13.60
C GLU A 186 8.57 -22.01 -14.33
N CYS A 187 8.55 -21.99 -15.67
CA CYS A 187 9.05 -20.86 -16.45
C CYS A 187 8.26 -19.58 -16.17
N MET A 188 6.92 -19.67 -16.06
CA MET A 188 6.07 -18.52 -15.74
C MET A 188 6.30 -18.02 -14.32
N LYS A 189 6.34 -18.94 -13.33
CA LYS A 189 6.65 -18.58 -11.93
C LYS A 189 8.01 -17.87 -11.82
N SER A 190 9.03 -18.48 -12.44
CA SER A 190 10.38 -17.90 -12.48
C SER A 190 10.40 -16.52 -13.13
N GLY A 191 9.78 -16.40 -14.31
CA GLY A 191 9.69 -15.15 -15.04
C GLY A 191 9.07 -14.04 -14.19
N ILE A 192 7.90 -14.28 -13.61
CA ILE A 192 7.18 -13.26 -12.82
C ILE A 192 7.93 -12.87 -11.53
N ILE A 193 8.39 -13.84 -10.75
CA ILE A 193 9.05 -13.57 -9.46
C ILE A 193 10.42 -12.90 -9.67
N TYR A 194 11.28 -13.51 -10.47
CA TYR A 194 12.65 -13.02 -10.60
C TYR A 194 12.78 -11.79 -11.50
N SER A 195 11.89 -11.60 -12.49
CA SER A 195 11.88 -10.32 -13.23
C SER A 195 11.44 -9.16 -12.34
N SER A 196 10.46 -9.38 -11.45
CA SER A 196 10.01 -8.36 -10.51
C SER A 196 11.13 -8.00 -9.51
N ALA A 197 11.81 -9.00 -8.95
CA ALA A 197 12.95 -8.79 -8.05
C ALA A 197 14.10 -8.06 -8.76
N ALA A 198 14.45 -8.49 -9.98
CA ALA A 198 15.50 -7.85 -10.77
C ALA A 198 15.14 -6.40 -11.18
N ALA A 199 13.86 -6.12 -11.41
CA ALA A 199 13.40 -4.75 -11.66
C ALA A 199 13.61 -3.87 -10.44
N ILE A 200 13.26 -4.35 -9.23
CA ILE A 200 13.51 -3.63 -7.97
C ILE A 200 15.00 -3.36 -7.82
N ASP A 201 15.86 -4.39 -7.93
CA ASP A 201 17.30 -4.25 -7.80
C ASP A 201 17.85 -3.20 -8.79
N GLY A 202 17.44 -3.29 -10.07
CA GLY A 202 17.89 -2.37 -11.09
C GLY A 202 17.35 -0.94 -10.94
N ILE A 203 16.16 -0.76 -10.36
CA ILE A 203 15.61 0.57 -10.04
C ILE A 203 16.39 1.17 -8.87
N ILE A 204 16.69 0.40 -7.83
CA ILE A 204 17.51 0.87 -6.70
C ILE A 204 18.85 1.39 -7.19
N ASP A 205 19.53 0.65 -8.05
CA ASP A 205 20.85 1.05 -8.58
C ASP A 205 20.77 2.37 -9.36
N ARG A 206 19.79 2.52 -10.26
CA ARG A 206 19.59 3.75 -11.03
C ARG A 206 19.24 4.95 -10.17
N MET A 207 18.39 4.74 -9.15
CA MET A 207 18.01 5.82 -8.22
C MET A 207 19.19 6.26 -7.35
N LYS A 208 20.04 5.33 -6.90
CA LYS A 208 21.28 5.68 -6.20
C LYS A 208 22.25 6.49 -7.09
N GLU A 209 22.37 6.11 -8.36
CA GLU A 209 23.18 6.87 -9.33
C GLU A 209 22.63 8.29 -9.53
N GLU A 210 21.32 8.45 -9.69
CA GLU A 210 20.66 9.75 -9.90
C GLU A 210 20.73 10.64 -8.66
N LEU A 211 20.52 10.08 -7.45
CA LEU A 211 20.58 10.80 -6.18
C LEU A 211 22.02 11.08 -5.72
N GLY A 212 23.00 10.36 -6.26
CA GLY A 212 24.41 10.47 -5.87
C GLY A 212 24.69 10.01 -4.44
N SER A 213 23.85 9.21 -3.85
CA SER A 213 23.92 8.76 -2.45
C SER A 213 23.30 7.39 -2.23
N ASP A 214 23.70 6.73 -1.14
CA ASP A 214 23.01 5.57 -0.64
C ASP A 214 21.60 5.93 -0.13
N VAL A 215 20.65 5.01 -0.30
CA VAL A 215 19.25 5.18 0.06
C VAL A 215 18.77 4.07 0.98
N THR A 216 17.88 4.40 1.90
CA THR A 216 17.07 3.40 2.61
C THR A 216 15.97 2.91 1.67
N VAL A 217 15.83 1.60 1.50
CA VAL A 217 14.83 1.02 0.60
C VAL A 217 13.80 0.29 1.43
N ILE A 218 12.53 0.69 1.29
CA ILE A 218 11.39 0.12 1.97
C ILE A 218 10.44 -0.47 0.93
N ALA A 219 9.87 -1.64 1.21
CA ALA A 219 8.81 -2.23 0.42
C ALA A 219 7.59 -2.52 1.28
N THR A 220 6.43 -2.15 0.76
CA THR A 220 5.11 -2.40 1.33
C THR A 220 4.17 -2.96 0.27
N GLY A 221 2.91 -3.16 0.62
CA GLY A 221 1.90 -3.68 -0.31
C GLY A 221 1.75 -5.20 -0.28
N GLY A 222 0.63 -5.67 -0.83
CA GLY A 222 0.18 -7.05 -0.67
C GLY A 222 1.08 -8.12 -1.30
N LEU A 223 1.94 -7.75 -2.24
CA LEU A 223 2.83 -8.67 -2.96
C LEU A 223 4.31 -8.53 -2.56
N ALA A 224 4.67 -7.55 -1.75
CA ALA A 224 6.05 -7.29 -1.33
C ALA A 224 6.69 -8.54 -0.69
N LYS A 225 5.99 -9.21 0.22
CA LYS A 225 6.46 -10.46 0.88
C LYS A 225 6.86 -11.57 -0.08
N LYS A 226 6.26 -11.60 -1.27
CA LYS A 226 6.53 -12.65 -2.27
C LYS A 226 7.74 -12.32 -3.15
N ILE A 227 8.09 -11.06 -3.28
CA ILE A 227 9.13 -10.60 -4.21
C ILE A 227 10.41 -10.21 -3.48
N VAL A 228 10.32 -9.46 -2.38
CA VAL A 228 11.47 -8.96 -1.61
C VAL A 228 12.49 -10.03 -1.24
N PRO A 229 12.09 -11.26 -0.81
CA PRO A 229 13.05 -12.33 -0.50
C PRO A 229 13.94 -12.76 -1.68
N HIS A 230 13.58 -12.39 -2.91
CA HIS A 230 14.31 -12.73 -4.14
C HIS A 230 15.15 -11.55 -4.68
N CYS A 231 15.09 -10.39 -4.04
CA CYS A 231 15.94 -9.25 -4.35
C CYS A 231 17.38 -9.51 -3.90
N ARG A 232 18.33 -8.93 -4.61
CA ARG A 232 19.78 -8.96 -4.28
C ARG A 232 20.19 -7.75 -3.45
N ARG A 233 19.46 -6.66 -3.57
CA ARG A 233 19.63 -5.44 -2.79
C ARG A 233 18.91 -5.56 -1.47
N GLU A 234 19.43 -4.91 -0.45
CA GLU A 234 18.77 -4.82 0.85
C GLU A 234 17.48 -4.01 0.72
N VAL A 235 16.37 -4.60 1.11
CA VAL A 235 15.03 -4.00 1.09
C VAL A 235 14.33 -4.32 2.41
N ILE A 236 13.93 -3.30 3.13
CA ILE A 236 13.19 -3.43 4.39
C ILE A 236 11.73 -3.69 4.04
N LEU A 237 11.18 -4.80 4.51
CA LEU A 237 9.76 -5.10 4.34
C LEU A 237 8.96 -4.51 5.50
N ASP A 238 8.01 -3.63 5.20
CA ASP A 238 7.11 -3.01 6.16
C ASP A 238 5.66 -3.12 5.69
N ASP A 239 4.97 -4.17 6.12
CA ASP A 239 3.62 -4.52 5.66
C ASP A 239 2.53 -3.58 6.16
N ASP A 240 2.76 -2.88 7.24
CA ASP A 240 1.81 -1.98 7.88
C ASP A 240 2.19 -0.49 7.73
N LEU A 241 3.14 -0.19 6.83
CA LEU A 241 3.62 1.17 6.57
C LEU A 241 2.47 2.15 6.34
N LEU A 242 1.55 1.80 5.45
CA LEU A 242 0.40 2.65 5.13
C LEU A 242 -0.51 2.88 6.35
N LEU A 243 -0.78 1.85 7.14
CA LEU A 243 -1.60 2.00 8.35
C LEU A 243 -0.91 2.85 9.42
N LYS A 244 0.42 2.75 9.56
CA LYS A 244 1.24 3.65 10.40
C LYS A 244 1.09 5.10 9.93
N GLY A 245 1.20 5.34 8.63
CA GLY A 245 1.04 6.66 8.06
C GLY A 245 -0.35 7.26 8.31
N LEU A 246 -1.40 6.45 8.18
CA LEU A 246 -2.76 6.86 8.53
C LEU A 246 -2.86 7.21 10.02
N SER A 247 -2.27 6.42 10.91
CA SER A 247 -2.25 6.72 12.35
C SER A 247 -1.56 8.05 12.65
N ILE A 248 -0.40 8.28 12.04
CA ILE A 248 0.36 9.54 12.18
C ILE A 248 -0.48 10.73 11.70
N LEU A 249 -1.11 10.61 10.54
CA LEU A 249 -1.97 11.66 9.98
C LEU A 249 -3.19 11.93 10.86
N TYR A 250 -3.81 10.89 11.40
CA TYR A 250 -4.91 11.05 12.35
C TYR A 250 -4.49 11.85 13.58
N GLN A 251 -3.39 11.47 14.23
CA GLN A 251 -2.88 12.16 15.41
C GLN A 251 -2.52 13.62 15.14
N LYS A 252 -1.97 13.90 13.95
CA LYS A 252 -1.59 15.26 13.54
C LYS A 252 -2.78 16.18 13.25
N ASN A 253 -3.95 15.61 12.95
CA ASN A 253 -5.15 16.33 12.49
C ASN A 253 -6.36 16.21 13.43
N LYS A 254 -6.31 15.36 14.46
CA LYS A 254 -7.38 15.30 15.46
C LYS A 254 -7.50 16.63 16.20
N LYS A 255 -8.73 17.06 16.41
CA LYS A 255 -9.05 18.29 17.13
C LYS A 255 -8.98 18.07 18.64
#